data_fc11b02b298ca921f6c5051bacc6380e
#
_entry.id   fc11b02b298ca921f6c5051bacc6380e
#
_cell.length_a   1.000
_cell.length_b   1.000
_cell.length_c   1.000
_cell.angle_alpha   90.00
_cell.angle_beta   90.00
_cell.angle_gamma   90.00
#
_symmetry.space_group_name_H-M   'P 1'
#
loop_
_entity.id
_entity.type
_entity.pdbx_description
1 polymer ?
#
loop_
_entity_poly.entity_id
_entity_poly.type
_entity_poly.pdbx_seq_one_letter_code
_entity_poly.pdbx_strand_id
1 'polypeptide(L)'
;MNLINPETKLPFDALQISDAELGEAMGYGTATPDESVRTEMHALLRRVASITVPRFEFVIEEGTLCLEDDTLHIGGRTLHVGRIIARQLRGAEQYALFTASAGMEFENLQHTLEDEGDMVKCYLADCMGSIIAEKTADCMEVALQHAIDPQGWRHTNRFSPGYCGWHVREQPDLFSLFPTPHPCGIHLTDSCLMVPIKSVSGVIGIGPNVRKLEYSCGLCDYKNCYKRRKPAAKTA
;
A
#
# COMPACT_ATOMS: atom_id res chain seq x y z
N MET A 1 6.86 18.69 13.43
CA MET A 1 8.23 18.16 13.21
C MET A 1 8.27 17.60 11.82
N ASN A 2 8.91 18.27 10.86
CA ASN A 2 9.02 17.70 9.53
C ASN A 2 10.12 16.65 9.55
N LEU A 3 9.77 15.40 9.29
CA LEU A 3 10.69 14.26 9.27
C LEU A 3 10.64 13.63 7.89
N ILE A 4 11.80 13.43 7.29
CA ILE A 4 11.95 12.70 6.03
C ILE A 4 12.60 11.36 6.37
N ASN A 5 11.92 10.26 6.07
CA ASN A 5 12.53 8.94 6.01
C ASN A 5 12.89 8.67 4.55
N PRO A 6 14.17 8.69 4.19
CA PRO A 6 14.59 8.50 2.81
C PRO A 6 14.26 7.09 2.31
N GLU A 7 14.38 6.88 1.01
CA GLU A 7 14.17 5.56 0.41
C GLU A 7 14.92 4.47 1.19
N THR A 8 14.15 3.53 1.71
CA THR A 8 14.65 2.35 2.43
C THR A 8 14.42 1.12 1.57
N LYS A 9 15.51 0.45 1.18
CA LYS A 9 15.48 -0.83 0.47
C LYS A 9 15.42 -1.96 1.47
N LEU A 10 14.53 -2.91 1.23
CA LEU A 10 14.35 -4.08 2.08
C LEU A 10 15.00 -5.32 1.46
N PRO A 11 15.66 -6.16 2.26
CA PRO A 11 15.93 -7.53 1.83
C PRO A 11 14.59 -8.26 1.68
N PHE A 12 14.45 -9.11 0.66
CA PHE A 12 13.18 -9.74 0.32
C PHE A 12 12.59 -10.58 1.46
N ASP A 13 13.43 -11.24 2.24
CA ASP A 13 13.06 -12.05 3.41
C ASP A 13 12.44 -11.24 4.56
N ALA A 14 12.71 -9.93 4.62
CA ALA A 14 12.04 -9.04 5.58
C ALA A 14 10.52 -8.97 5.38
N LEU A 15 10.03 -9.29 4.19
CA LEU A 15 8.60 -9.30 3.88
C LEU A 15 7.86 -10.49 4.53
N GLN A 16 8.57 -11.56 4.91
CA GLN A 16 8.02 -12.76 5.57
C GLN A 16 6.75 -13.30 4.87
N ILE A 17 6.81 -13.44 3.55
CA ILE A 17 5.68 -13.93 2.73
C ILE A 17 5.51 -15.42 3.00
N SER A 18 4.30 -15.83 3.43
CA SER A 18 3.95 -17.21 3.72
C SER A 18 3.18 -17.88 2.56
N ASP A 19 3.25 -19.21 2.51
CA ASP A 19 2.47 -20.02 1.56
C ASP A 19 0.95 -19.81 1.74
N ALA A 20 0.50 -19.56 2.96
CA ALA A 20 -0.91 -19.30 3.23
C ALA A 20 -1.38 -17.99 2.60
N GLU A 21 -0.59 -16.91 2.70
CA GLU A 21 -0.90 -15.63 2.06
C GLU A 21 -0.88 -15.74 0.54
N LEU A 22 0.07 -16.49 -0.01
CA LEU A 22 0.11 -16.77 -1.45
C LEU A 22 -1.12 -17.55 -1.90
N GLY A 23 -1.50 -18.61 -1.17
CA GLY A 23 -2.71 -19.39 -1.45
C GLY A 23 -3.99 -18.55 -1.37
N GLU A 24 -4.11 -17.69 -0.37
CA GLU A 24 -5.26 -16.78 -0.24
C GLU A 24 -5.34 -15.80 -1.42
N ALA A 25 -4.21 -15.20 -1.81
CA ALA A 25 -4.14 -14.27 -2.93
C ALA A 25 -4.47 -14.93 -4.29
N MET A 26 -4.14 -16.22 -4.44
CA MET A 26 -4.49 -17.01 -5.62
C MET A 26 -5.94 -17.54 -5.59
N GLY A 27 -6.72 -17.21 -4.56
CA GLY A 27 -8.14 -17.60 -4.47
C GLY A 27 -8.41 -18.96 -3.82
N TYR A 28 -7.40 -19.66 -3.29
CA TYR A 28 -7.59 -20.93 -2.59
C TYR A 28 -8.24 -20.76 -1.19
N GLY A 29 -8.23 -19.54 -0.64
CA GLY A 29 -8.74 -19.28 0.71
C GLY A 29 -7.95 -20.08 1.75
N THR A 30 -8.64 -20.98 2.48
CA THR A 30 -8.00 -21.87 3.46
C THR A 30 -7.58 -23.24 2.89
N ALA A 31 -7.88 -23.50 1.62
CA ALA A 31 -7.48 -24.74 0.96
C ALA A 31 -5.99 -24.68 0.55
N THR A 32 -5.35 -25.83 0.56
CA THR A 32 -3.97 -25.95 0.08
C THR A 32 -3.99 -26.17 -1.42
N PRO A 33 -3.20 -25.40 -2.22
CA PRO A 33 -3.04 -25.67 -3.64
C PRO A 33 -2.47 -27.07 -3.91
N ASP A 34 -2.78 -27.63 -5.08
CA ASP A 34 -2.20 -28.89 -5.53
C ASP A 34 -0.67 -28.83 -5.60
N GLU A 35 -0.03 -29.99 -5.49
CA GLU A 35 1.43 -30.12 -5.45
C GLU A 35 2.12 -29.48 -6.67
N SER A 36 1.52 -29.64 -7.85
CA SER A 36 2.05 -29.03 -9.10
C SER A 36 2.03 -27.51 -9.02
N VAL A 37 0.95 -26.92 -8.53
CA VAL A 37 0.80 -25.46 -8.36
C VAL A 37 1.79 -24.95 -7.31
N ARG A 38 1.94 -25.66 -6.19
CA ARG A 38 2.92 -25.29 -5.14
C ARG A 38 4.35 -25.31 -5.67
N THR A 39 4.69 -26.30 -6.47
CA THR A 39 6.02 -26.43 -7.08
C THR A 39 6.32 -25.23 -7.98
N GLU A 40 5.41 -24.86 -8.87
CA GLU A 40 5.53 -23.68 -9.73
C GLU A 40 5.57 -22.38 -8.91
N MET A 41 4.69 -22.25 -7.92
CA MET A 41 4.64 -21.10 -7.00
C MET A 41 6.00 -20.91 -6.31
N HIS A 42 6.57 -21.96 -5.74
CA HIS A 42 7.87 -21.86 -5.06
C HIS A 42 9.03 -21.60 -6.03
N ALA A 43 8.98 -22.18 -7.24
CA ALA A 43 9.99 -21.90 -8.26
C ALA A 43 9.96 -20.42 -8.68
N LEU A 44 8.77 -19.89 -8.93
CA LEU A 44 8.60 -18.47 -9.28
C LEU A 44 8.95 -17.55 -8.11
N LEU A 45 8.55 -17.89 -6.87
CA LEU A 45 8.89 -17.10 -5.69
C LEU A 45 10.40 -16.97 -5.49
N ARG A 46 11.16 -18.05 -5.69
CA ARG A 46 12.63 -17.98 -5.64
C ARG A 46 13.21 -17.04 -6.70
N ARG A 47 12.67 -17.09 -7.95
CA ARG A 47 13.08 -16.17 -9.02
C ARG A 47 12.77 -14.72 -8.63
N VAL A 48 11.56 -14.46 -8.16
CA VAL A 48 11.11 -13.15 -7.67
C VAL A 48 12.03 -12.64 -6.55
N ALA A 49 12.27 -13.47 -5.53
CA ALA A 49 13.11 -13.11 -4.39
C ALA A 49 14.56 -12.75 -4.77
N SER A 50 15.09 -13.37 -5.83
CA SER A 50 16.47 -13.13 -6.27
C SER A 50 16.67 -11.80 -7.01
N ILE A 51 15.60 -11.18 -7.52
CA ILE A 51 15.71 -9.97 -8.35
C ILE A 51 14.99 -8.76 -7.76
N THR A 52 13.96 -8.99 -6.95
CA THR A 52 13.09 -7.92 -6.42
C THR A 52 13.78 -7.20 -5.27
N VAL A 53 13.75 -5.88 -5.33
CA VAL A 53 14.26 -5.00 -4.26
C VAL A 53 13.12 -4.11 -3.78
N PRO A 54 12.29 -4.60 -2.83
CA PRO A 54 11.19 -3.82 -2.29
C PRO A 54 11.71 -2.57 -1.58
N ARG A 55 11.00 -1.46 -1.72
CA ARG A 55 11.43 -0.18 -1.16
C ARG A 55 10.26 0.67 -0.72
N PHE A 56 10.48 1.46 0.31
CA PHE A 56 9.52 2.44 0.79
C PHE A 56 10.21 3.73 1.18
N GLU A 57 9.46 4.81 1.21
CA GLU A 57 9.82 6.05 1.87
C GLU A 57 8.57 6.73 2.43
N PHE A 58 8.77 7.62 3.41
CA PHE A 58 7.70 8.46 3.92
C PHE A 58 8.24 9.83 4.37
N VAL A 59 7.36 10.81 4.34
CA VAL A 59 7.59 12.14 4.90
C VAL A 59 6.48 12.46 5.90
N ILE A 60 6.85 13.04 7.04
CA ILE A 60 5.89 13.50 8.05
C ILE A 60 5.84 15.01 7.98
N GLU A 61 4.65 15.55 7.77
CA GLU A 61 4.41 16.99 7.68
C GLU A 61 3.21 17.42 8.52
N GLU A 62 3.20 18.70 8.88
CA GLU A 62 2.04 19.37 9.45
C GLU A 62 1.00 19.63 8.37
N GLY A 63 -0.27 19.49 8.74
CA GLY A 63 -1.37 19.75 7.83
C GLY A 63 -2.63 20.14 8.58
N THR A 64 -3.61 20.65 7.87
CA THR A 64 -4.91 21.05 8.42
C THR A 64 -6.00 20.25 7.72
N LEU A 65 -6.73 19.46 8.49
CA LEU A 65 -7.89 18.70 8.02
C LEU A 65 -9.15 19.57 8.12
N CYS A 66 -9.82 19.79 6.99
CA CYS A 66 -11.13 20.44 6.92
C CYS A 66 -12.22 19.36 6.76
N LEU A 67 -13.04 19.17 7.79
CA LEU A 67 -14.14 18.19 7.77
C LEU A 67 -15.39 18.70 7.03
N GLU A 68 -15.49 20.00 6.79
CA GLU A 68 -16.61 20.61 6.05
C GLU A 68 -16.49 20.33 4.55
N ASP A 69 -15.27 20.44 4.04
CA ASP A 69 -14.95 20.26 2.61
C ASP A 69 -14.34 18.90 2.29
N ASP A 70 -14.14 18.04 3.31
CA ASP A 70 -13.50 16.72 3.17
C ASP A 70 -12.08 16.81 2.57
N THR A 71 -11.31 17.86 2.93
CA THR A 71 -9.99 18.17 2.40
C THR A 71 -8.88 18.12 3.45
N LEU A 72 -7.67 17.82 3.01
CA LEU A 72 -6.44 17.92 3.77
C LEU A 72 -5.52 18.96 3.10
N HIS A 73 -5.22 20.05 3.82
CA HIS A 73 -4.25 21.07 3.40
C HIS A 73 -2.89 20.71 3.98
N ILE A 74 -1.91 20.44 3.14
CA ILE A 74 -0.58 19.96 3.53
C ILE A 74 0.47 20.38 2.48
N GLY A 75 1.64 20.87 2.92
CA GLY A 75 2.74 21.23 2.02
C GLY A 75 2.35 22.23 0.91
N GLY A 76 1.38 23.11 1.17
CA GLY A 76 0.85 24.07 0.17
C GLY A 76 -0.09 23.44 -0.87
N ARG A 77 -0.49 22.19 -0.70
CA ARG A 77 -1.47 21.48 -1.53
C ARG A 77 -2.79 21.30 -0.79
N THR A 78 -3.85 21.14 -1.56
CA THR A 78 -5.18 20.75 -1.05
C THR A 78 -5.54 19.40 -1.64
N LEU A 79 -5.60 18.37 -0.80
CA LEU A 79 -5.98 17.01 -1.20
C LEU A 79 -7.45 16.78 -0.84
N HIS A 80 -8.30 16.46 -1.83
CA HIS A 80 -9.71 16.16 -1.63
C HIS A 80 -9.88 14.69 -1.25
N VAL A 81 -9.47 14.37 -0.03
CA VAL A 81 -9.38 12.98 0.46
C VAL A 81 -10.74 12.27 0.56
N GLY A 82 -11.83 13.03 0.50
CA GLY A 82 -13.19 12.51 0.58
C GLY A 82 -13.65 12.22 2.00
N ARG A 83 -14.97 12.20 2.17
CA ARG A 83 -15.64 12.17 3.49
C ARG A 83 -15.23 11.01 4.39
N ILE A 84 -15.03 9.84 3.82
CA ILE A 84 -14.67 8.63 4.61
C ILE A 84 -13.30 8.81 5.21
N ILE A 85 -12.31 9.20 4.38
CA ILE A 85 -10.91 9.36 4.80
C ILE A 85 -10.79 10.55 5.76
N ALA A 86 -11.42 11.70 5.46
CA ALA A 86 -11.41 12.85 6.34
C ALA A 86 -11.87 12.50 7.76
N ARG A 87 -12.94 11.71 7.90
CA ARG A 87 -13.42 11.24 9.20
C ARG A 87 -12.44 10.31 9.92
N GLN A 88 -11.71 9.48 9.17
CA GLN A 88 -10.73 8.56 9.74
C GLN A 88 -9.44 9.26 10.17
N LEU A 89 -9.07 10.36 9.49
CA LEU A 89 -7.94 11.20 9.82
C LEU A 89 -8.21 12.16 11.00
N ARG A 90 -9.45 12.22 11.48
CA ARG A 90 -9.84 13.12 12.56
C ARG A 90 -9.02 12.87 13.82
N GLY A 91 -8.48 13.96 14.38
CA GLY A 91 -7.65 13.93 15.58
C GLY A 91 -6.16 13.73 15.29
N ALA A 92 -5.78 13.62 14.01
CA ALA A 92 -4.38 13.67 13.63
C ALA A 92 -3.81 15.09 13.83
N GLU A 93 -2.58 15.16 14.31
CA GLU A 93 -1.82 16.40 14.47
C GLU A 93 -0.83 16.60 13.34
N GLN A 94 -0.34 15.50 12.76
CA GLN A 94 0.52 15.47 11.60
C GLN A 94 0.11 14.32 10.66
N TYR A 95 0.70 14.30 9.49
CA TYR A 95 0.39 13.33 8.44
C TYR A 95 1.66 12.76 7.86
N ALA A 96 1.71 11.43 7.76
CA ALA A 96 2.74 10.73 7.02
C ALA A 96 2.23 10.47 5.59
N LEU A 97 2.93 11.03 4.62
CA LEU A 97 2.76 10.70 3.20
C LEU A 97 3.74 9.58 2.89
N PHE A 98 3.31 8.54 2.22
CA PHE A 98 4.15 7.36 1.99
C PHE A 98 4.05 6.82 0.58
N THR A 99 5.11 6.17 0.14
CA THR A 99 5.15 5.26 -1.01
C THR A 99 5.82 3.95 -0.63
N ALA A 100 5.37 2.87 -1.25
CA ALA A 100 5.97 1.54 -1.15
C ALA A 100 5.86 0.84 -2.50
N SER A 101 6.89 0.10 -2.91
CA SER A 101 6.93 -0.52 -4.23
C SER A 101 7.66 -1.85 -4.21
N ALA A 102 7.22 -2.80 -5.04
CA ALA A 102 7.97 -4.01 -5.36
C ALA A 102 9.23 -3.70 -6.20
N GLY A 103 9.25 -2.56 -6.88
CA GLY A 103 10.37 -2.10 -7.70
C GLY A 103 10.25 -2.45 -9.18
N MET A 104 11.02 -1.75 -10.00
CA MET A 104 11.07 -1.96 -11.47
C MET A 104 11.60 -3.33 -11.86
N GLU A 105 12.43 -3.93 -11.02
CA GLU A 105 12.96 -5.27 -11.24
C GLU A 105 11.84 -6.31 -11.31
N PHE A 106 10.83 -6.14 -10.46
CA PHE A 106 9.63 -6.98 -10.47
C PHE A 106 8.74 -6.71 -11.68
N GLU A 107 8.53 -5.44 -12.04
CA GLU A 107 7.78 -5.03 -13.24
C GLU A 107 8.38 -5.64 -14.51
N ASN A 108 9.70 -5.57 -14.66
CA ASN A 108 10.42 -6.16 -15.80
C ASN A 108 10.25 -7.67 -15.86
N LEU A 109 10.21 -8.35 -14.72
CA LEU A 109 9.91 -9.78 -14.69
C LEU A 109 8.49 -10.06 -15.18
N GLN A 110 7.49 -9.28 -14.78
CA GLN A 110 6.12 -9.46 -15.25
C GLN A 110 6.03 -9.34 -16.77
N HIS A 111 6.64 -8.31 -17.37
CA HIS A 111 6.70 -8.16 -18.82
C HIS A 111 7.41 -9.34 -19.50
N THR A 112 8.51 -9.85 -18.92
CA THR A 112 9.19 -11.04 -19.45
C THR A 112 8.27 -12.26 -19.46
N LEU A 113 7.49 -12.48 -18.40
CA LEU A 113 6.54 -13.59 -18.32
C LEU A 113 5.37 -13.44 -19.32
N GLU A 114 4.94 -12.21 -19.55
CA GLU A 114 3.92 -11.90 -20.57
C GLU A 114 4.44 -12.23 -21.99
N ASP A 115 5.67 -11.83 -22.28
CA ASP A 115 6.33 -12.12 -23.57
C ASP A 115 6.56 -13.63 -23.79
N GLU A 116 6.84 -14.38 -22.70
CA GLU A 116 6.95 -15.85 -22.70
C GLU A 116 5.58 -16.53 -22.96
N GLY A 117 4.47 -15.83 -22.77
CA GLY A 117 3.11 -16.33 -22.99
C GLY A 117 2.62 -17.33 -21.95
N ASP A 118 3.31 -17.46 -20.81
CA ASP A 118 2.93 -18.37 -19.71
C ASP A 118 1.88 -17.71 -18.81
N MET A 119 0.62 -17.84 -19.17
CA MET A 119 -0.51 -17.23 -18.46
C MET A 119 -0.59 -17.65 -16.98
N VAL A 120 -0.14 -18.87 -16.65
CA VAL A 120 -0.14 -19.34 -15.24
C VAL A 120 0.91 -18.57 -14.43
N LYS A 121 2.12 -18.45 -14.94
CA LYS A 121 3.18 -17.67 -14.27
C LYS A 121 2.84 -16.19 -14.22
N CYS A 122 2.22 -15.61 -15.27
CA CYS A 122 1.73 -14.24 -15.22
C CYS A 122 0.75 -14.02 -14.07
N TYR A 123 -0.23 -14.92 -13.91
CA TYR A 123 -1.20 -14.84 -12.81
C TYR A 123 -0.54 -14.99 -11.43
N LEU A 124 0.34 -15.97 -11.28
CA LEU A 124 1.08 -16.17 -10.03
C LEU A 124 1.94 -14.94 -9.69
N ALA A 125 2.65 -14.38 -10.68
CA ALA A 125 3.45 -13.17 -10.49
C ALA A 125 2.56 -11.98 -10.09
N ASP A 126 1.40 -11.82 -10.71
CA ASP A 126 0.46 -10.74 -10.36
C ASP A 126 0.02 -10.82 -8.90
N CYS A 127 -0.33 -12.02 -8.43
CA CYS A 127 -0.66 -12.27 -7.00
C CYS A 127 0.53 -11.96 -6.09
N MET A 128 1.73 -12.46 -6.43
CA MET A 128 2.95 -12.23 -5.65
C MET A 128 3.29 -10.75 -5.56
N GLY A 129 3.24 -10.02 -6.67
CA GLY A 129 3.54 -8.60 -6.71
C GLY A 129 2.60 -7.77 -5.83
N SER A 130 1.33 -8.14 -5.79
CA SER A 130 0.35 -7.48 -4.90
C SER A 130 0.70 -7.71 -3.43
N ILE A 131 1.10 -8.93 -3.04
CA ILE A 131 1.55 -9.23 -1.67
C ILE A 131 2.84 -8.47 -1.35
N ILE A 132 3.80 -8.45 -2.25
CA ILE A 132 5.08 -7.75 -2.06
C ILE A 132 4.83 -6.28 -1.78
N ALA A 133 4.00 -5.59 -2.58
CA ALA A 133 3.70 -4.18 -2.39
C ALA A 133 3.02 -3.91 -1.04
N GLU A 134 2.04 -4.73 -0.64
CA GLU A 134 1.35 -4.60 0.65
C GLU A 134 2.28 -4.88 1.84
N LYS A 135 3.09 -5.95 1.78
CA LYS A 135 4.08 -6.26 2.83
C LYS A 135 5.17 -5.18 2.94
N THR A 136 5.56 -4.59 1.82
CA THR A 136 6.48 -3.45 1.82
C THR A 136 5.86 -2.26 2.55
N ALA A 137 4.57 -2.00 2.32
CA ALA A 137 3.84 -0.96 3.04
C ALA A 137 3.63 -1.31 4.53
N ASP A 138 3.51 -2.59 4.91
CA ASP A 138 3.48 -3.02 6.31
C ASP A 138 4.84 -2.75 7.00
N CYS A 139 5.96 -3.04 6.33
CA CYS A 139 7.29 -2.70 6.83
C CYS A 139 7.46 -1.18 7.00
N MET A 140 6.93 -0.39 6.07
CA MET A 140 6.89 1.07 6.19
C MET A 140 6.09 1.52 7.41
N GLU A 141 4.92 0.94 7.69
CA GLU A 141 4.14 1.27 8.90
C GLU A 141 4.92 0.97 10.19
N VAL A 142 5.66 -0.13 10.24
CA VAL A 142 6.53 -0.45 11.38
C VAL A 142 7.61 0.62 11.57
N ALA A 143 8.26 1.03 10.47
CA ALA A 143 9.26 2.10 10.51
C ALA A 143 8.65 3.44 10.94
N LEU A 144 7.45 3.76 10.44
CA LEU A 144 6.70 4.95 10.85
C LEU A 144 6.38 4.92 12.36
N GLN A 145 5.88 3.79 12.88
CA GLN A 145 5.58 3.66 14.30
C GLN A 145 6.84 3.90 15.15
N HIS A 146 7.98 3.30 14.78
CA HIS A 146 9.25 3.55 15.48
C HIS A 146 9.67 5.03 15.44
N ALA A 147 9.39 5.73 14.34
CA ALA A 147 9.72 7.15 14.21
C ALA A 147 8.87 8.05 15.14
N ILE A 148 7.62 7.66 15.42
CA ILE A 148 6.68 8.44 16.25
C ILE A 148 6.57 7.96 17.71
N ASP A 149 7.10 6.78 18.04
CA ASP A 149 7.12 6.22 19.40
C ASP A 149 7.72 7.17 20.47
N PRO A 150 8.81 7.91 20.17
CA PRO A 150 9.38 8.84 21.16
C PRO A 150 8.41 9.94 21.63
N GLN A 151 7.40 10.28 20.83
CA GLN A 151 6.35 11.23 21.17
C GLN A 151 5.17 10.56 21.91
N GLY A 152 5.14 9.24 22.02
CA GLY A 152 3.98 8.48 22.50
C GLY A 152 2.79 8.51 21.54
N TRP A 153 3.05 8.80 20.27
CA TRP A 153 2.01 8.95 19.24
C TRP A 153 1.64 7.60 18.62
N ARG A 154 0.48 7.61 17.97
CA ARG A 154 -0.09 6.49 17.22
C ARG A 154 -0.40 6.93 15.81
N HIS A 155 -0.77 5.98 14.97
CA HIS A 155 -1.17 6.26 13.60
C HIS A 155 -2.54 5.65 13.25
N THR A 156 -3.19 6.19 12.22
CA THR A 156 -4.41 5.63 11.62
C THR A 156 -4.07 4.48 10.66
N ASN A 157 -5.07 3.94 9.99
CA ASN A 157 -4.87 3.10 8.82
C ASN A 157 -4.24 3.91 7.67
N ARG A 158 -3.70 3.21 6.67
CA ARG A 158 -3.28 3.76 5.39
C ARG A 158 -4.50 4.11 4.54
N PHE A 159 -4.47 5.26 3.87
CA PHE A 159 -5.48 5.69 2.91
C PHE A 159 -4.82 6.10 1.62
N SER A 160 -5.33 5.61 0.48
CA SER A 160 -4.73 5.76 -0.85
C SER A 160 -5.69 6.41 -1.83
N PRO A 161 -5.18 7.23 -2.77
CA PRO A 161 -5.97 7.66 -3.93
C PRO A 161 -6.53 6.46 -4.69
N GLY A 162 -7.75 6.59 -5.20
CA GLY A 162 -8.50 5.51 -5.85
C GLY A 162 -9.44 4.76 -4.90
N TYR A 163 -9.39 5.00 -3.59
CA TYR A 163 -10.24 4.34 -2.59
C TYR A 163 -11.04 5.34 -1.75
N CYS A 164 -12.17 4.88 -1.22
CA CYS A 164 -12.97 5.61 -0.22
C CYS A 164 -13.40 7.03 -0.64
N GLY A 165 -13.52 7.29 -1.94
CA GLY A 165 -13.90 8.59 -2.49
C GLY A 165 -12.73 9.55 -2.76
N TRP A 166 -11.49 9.18 -2.44
CA TRP A 166 -10.31 9.93 -2.84
C TRP A 166 -9.94 9.60 -4.29
N HIS A 167 -10.02 10.59 -5.18
CA HIS A 167 -9.86 10.32 -6.61
C HIS A 167 -8.40 10.09 -6.99
N VAL A 168 -8.12 9.10 -7.84
CA VAL A 168 -6.76 8.76 -8.29
C VAL A 168 -6.04 9.92 -8.98
N ARG A 169 -6.78 10.86 -9.59
CA ARG A 169 -6.21 12.07 -10.22
C ARG A 169 -5.48 13.02 -9.25
N GLU A 170 -5.62 12.81 -7.95
CA GLU A 170 -4.89 13.57 -6.94
C GLU A 170 -3.51 12.98 -6.60
N GLN A 171 -3.15 11.85 -7.20
CA GLN A 171 -1.79 11.29 -7.04
C GLN A 171 -0.67 12.27 -7.39
N PRO A 172 -0.74 13.10 -8.46
CA PRO A 172 0.31 14.09 -8.75
C PRO A 172 0.51 15.10 -7.62
N ASP A 173 -0.56 15.56 -6.97
CA ASP A 173 -0.46 16.47 -5.82
C ASP A 173 0.17 15.77 -4.62
N LEU A 174 -0.23 14.52 -4.33
CA LEU A 174 0.41 13.69 -3.30
C LEU A 174 1.92 13.51 -3.58
N PHE A 175 2.28 13.16 -4.81
CA PHE A 175 3.68 12.91 -5.19
C PHE A 175 4.52 14.19 -5.16
N SER A 176 3.94 15.36 -5.43
CA SER A 176 4.65 16.65 -5.34
C SER A 176 5.08 17.04 -3.92
N LEU A 177 4.58 16.34 -2.90
CA LEU A 177 4.92 16.56 -1.50
C LEU A 177 6.18 15.78 -1.06
N PHE A 178 6.70 14.89 -1.92
CA PHE A 178 7.95 14.19 -1.65
C PHE A 178 9.16 15.04 -2.07
N PRO A 179 10.31 14.88 -1.40
CA PRO A 179 11.52 15.64 -1.74
C PRO A 179 12.11 15.24 -3.09
N THR A 180 11.77 14.04 -3.59
CA THR A 180 12.21 13.55 -4.90
C THR A 180 11.02 13.46 -5.86
N PRO A 181 11.22 13.71 -7.17
CA PRO A 181 10.13 13.64 -8.14
C PRO A 181 9.62 12.21 -8.39
N HIS A 182 10.41 11.20 -8.02
CA HIS A 182 10.11 9.78 -8.23
C HIS A 182 10.36 8.98 -6.95
N PRO A 183 9.51 9.16 -5.91
CA PRO A 183 9.67 8.47 -4.64
C PRO A 183 9.64 6.94 -4.87
N CYS A 184 10.58 6.21 -4.28
CA CYS A 184 10.80 4.78 -4.51
C CYS A 184 10.98 4.38 -5.99
N GLY A 185 11.43 5.31 -6.86
CA GLY A 185 11.52 5.10 -8.30
C GLY A 185 10.17 5.06 -9.01
N ILE A 186 9.08 5.44 -8.35
CA ILE A 186 7.74 5.43 -8.92
C ILE A 186 7.53 6.70 -9.76
N HIS A 187 7.04 6.55 -10.98
CA HIS A 187 6.52 7.64 -11.78
C HIS A 187 5.04 7.45 -12.08
N LEU A 188 4.36 8.55 -12.40
CA LEU A 188 2.93 8.52 -12.72
C LEU A 188 2.74 8.61 -14.24
N THR A 189 1.82 7.81 -14.76
CA THR A 189 1.35 7.93 -16.14
C THR A 189 0.42 9.15 -16.30
N ASP A 190 0.06 9.52 -17.53
CA ASP A 190 -0.91 10.57 -17.81
C ASP A 190 -2.30 10.30 -17.18
N SER A 191 -2.61 9.03 -16.94
CA SER A 191 -3.83 8.60 -16.24
C SER A 191 -3.66 8.53 -14.72
N CYS A 192 -2.53 9.03 -14.19
CA CYS A 192 -2.18 9.03 -12.77
C CYS A 192 -1.99 7.64 -12.15
N LEU A 193 -1.68 6.63 -12.94
CA LEU A 193 -1.32 5.29 -12.45
C LEU A 193 0.17 5.22 -12.14
N MET A 194 0.52 4.50 -11.09
CA MET A 194 1.91 4.27 -10.69
C MET A 194 2.60 3.23 -11.60
N VAL A 195 3.85 3.51 -11.94
CA VAL A 195 4.78 2.57 -12.55
C VAL A 195 6.06 2.58 -11.71
N PRO A 196 6.48 1.46 -11.13
CA PRO A 196 5.92 0.09 -11.23
C PRO A 196 4.47 -0.02 -10.75
N ILE A 197 3.68 -0.87 -11.41
CA ILE A 197 2.26 -1.06 -11.08
C ILE A 197 2.04 -1.67 -9.67
N LYS A 198 3.00 -2.49 -9.22
CA LYS A 198 2.97 -3.08 -7.89
C LYS A 198 3.55 -2.11 -6.85
N SER A 199 2.82 -1.03 -6.65
CA SER A 199 3.16 0.06 -5.74
C SER A 199 1.93 0.52 -4.96
N VAL A 200 2.17 1.11 -3.79
CA VAL A 200 1.16 1.71 -2.90
C VAL A 200 1.63 3.10 -2.53
N SER A 201 0.71 4.06 -2.52
CA SER A 201 0.96 5.42 -2.04
C SER A 201 -0.20 5.89 -1.18
N GLY A 202 0.00 6.88 -0.34
CA GLY A 202 -1.11 7.40 0.44
C GLY A 202 -0.73 8.29 1.61
N VAL A 203 -1.69 8.46 2.51
CA VAL A 203 -1.60 9.25 3.73
C VAL A 203 -1.98 8.43 4.95
N ILE A 204 -1.31 8.71 6.06
CA ILE A 204 -1.59 8.18 7.39
C ILE A 204 -1.66 9.36 8.35
N GLY A 205 -2.73 9.48 9.13
CA GLY A 205 -2.81 10.46 10.22
C GLY A 205 -2.02 9.97 11.44
N ILE A 206 -1.24 10.86 12.06
CA ILE A 206 -0.46 10.54 13.27
C ILE A 206 -0.75 11.55 14.39
N GLY A 207 -0.70 11.08 15.62
CA GLY A 207 -0.94 11.91 16.80
C GLY A 207 -1.35 11.08 18.03
N PRO A 208 -1.54 11.74 19.21
CA PRO A 208 -1.89 11.04 20.45
C PRO A 208 -3.32 10.52 20.45
N ASN A 209 -4.23 11.15 19.71
CA ASN A 209 -5.67 10.90 19.74
C ASN A 209 -6.20 10.10 18.53
N VAL A 210 -5.31 9.59 17.67
CA VAL A 210 -5.70 8.74 16.55
C VAL A 210 -5.62 7.26 16.92
N ARG A 211 -6.28 6.42 16.13
CA ARG A 211 -6.25 4.96 16.33
C ARG A 211 -6.27 4.25 14.99
N LYS A 212 -5.57 3.13 14.93
CA LYS A 212 -5.72 2.17 13.85
C LYS A 212 -6.98 1.36 14.11
N LEU A 213 -7.89 1.35 13.15
CA LEU A 213 -9.14 0.60 13.26
C LEU A 213 -8.99 -0.75 12.55
N GLU A 214 -9.69 -1.77 13.04
CA GLU A 214 -9.89 -2.96 12.23
C GLU A 214 -10.57 -2.57 10.93
N TYR A 215 -10.01 -3.06 9.81
CA TYR A 215 -10.49 -2.69 8.48
C TYR A 215 -11.95 -3.15 8.32
N SER A 216 -12.87 -2.21 8.32
CA SER A 216 -14.29 -2.48 8.14
C SER A 216 -14.70 -2.21 6.69
N CYS A 217 -14.93 -3.27 5.93
CA CYS A 217 -15.54 -3.16 4.59
C CYS A 217 -16.94 -2.50 4.60
N GLY A 218 -17.55 -2.36 5.78
CA GLY A 218 -18.83 -1.67 5.96
C GLY A 218 -18.78 -0.15 5.75
N LEU A 219 -17.59 0.45 5.81
CA LEU A 219 -17.39 1.89 5.55
C LEU A 219 -17.17 2.21 4.06
N CYS A 220 -16.89 1.20 3.24
CA CYS A 220 -16.58 1.36 1.83
C CYS A 220 -17.85 1.21 0.98
N ASP A 221 -18.15 2.20 0.14
CA ASP A 221 -19.32 2.21 -0.75
C ASP A 221 -19.17 1.26 -1.97
N TYR A 222 -17.97 0.76 -2.23
CA TYR A 222 -17.72 -0.15 -3.34
C TYR A 222 -18.26 -1.55 -3.08
N LYS A 223 -19.48 -1.81 -3.55
CA LYS A 223 -20.24 -3.03 -3.27
C LYS A 223 -19.63 -4.30 -3.88
N ASN A 224 -19.00 -4.19 -5.03
CA ASN A 224 -18.48 -5.32 -5.83
C ASN A 224 -16.99 -5.59 -5.61
N CYS A 225 -16.42 -5.17 -4.49
CA CYS A 225 -15.00 -5.41 -4.17
C CYS A 225 -14.74 -6.90 -3.92
N TYR A 226 -13.79 -7.47 -4.67
CA TYR A 226 -13.39 -8.88 -4.50
C TYR A 226 -12.74 -9.16 -3.13
N LYS A 227 -12.11 -8.12 -2.52
CA LYS A 227 -11.54 -8.19 -1.16
C LYS A 227 -12.57 -7.93 -0.05
N ARG A 228 -13.86 -7.70 -0.37
CA ARG A 228 -14.87 -7.39 0.65
C ARG A 228 -15.05 -8.57 1.61
N ARG A 229 -14.60 -8.39 2.85
CA ARG A 229 -14.85 -9.36 3.92
C ARG A 229 -16.34 -9.35 4.25
N LYS A 230 -16.98 -10.53 4.13
CA LYS A 230 -18.35 -10.70 4.64
C LYS A 230 -18.32 -10.52 6.16
N PRO A 231 -19.30 -9.83 6.78
CA PRO A 231 -19.39 -9.79 8.24
C PRO A 231 -19.41 -11.23 8.75
N ALA A 232 -18.63 -11.52 9.79
CA ALA A 232 -18.74 -12.79 10.47
C ALA A 232 -20.22 -13.03 10.84
N ALA A 233 -20.77 -14.18 10.48
CA ALA A 233 -22.12 -14.54 10.87
C ALA A 233 -22.22 -14.41 12.39
N LYS A 234 -23.11 -13.53 12.89
CA LYS A 234 -23.40 -13.47 14.31
C LYS A 234 -23.93 -14.87 14.67
N THR A 235 -23.13 -15.64 15.38
CA THR A 235 -23.61 -16.83 16.06
C THR A 235 -24.69 -16.37 17.03
N ALA A 236 -25.92 -16.82 16.76
CA ALA A 236 -27.09 -16.61 17.60
C ALA A 236 -26.95 -17.32 18.94
#